data_f2951dfc0c1dc70328d9845fb68853ed
#
_entry.id   f2951dfc0c1dc70328d9845fb68853ed
#
_cell.length_a   1.000
_cell.length_b   1.000
_cell.length_c   1.000
_cell.angle_alpha   90.00
_cell.angle_beta   90.00
_cell.angle_gamma   90.00
#
_symmetry.space_group_name_H-M   'P 1'
#
loop_
_entity.id
_entity.type
_entity.pdbx_description
1 polymer ?
#
loop_
_entity_poly.entity_id
_entity_poly.type
_entity_poly.pdbx_seq_one_letter_code
_entity_poly.pdbx_strand_id
1 'polypeptide(L)'
;MFNILFIGIGNMGFPMAGYLSQKHKVTIFNRSKEKQKRWITEYNGEILDGLKSINKDYDFIISCVGNDSDLEEIINHSFDNLQKESVFIDHSTVSPETVIKLAKRLNGKSVYLLDAPVSGGQAGAENGALSIMVGGDLDAFKKSKPVMDLYGKKVEYMGDTGSGQQTKIINQICIGGLIQSLSEAIYFMKHTNLDPSKVLDVISSGAAQSWQMENRFKTMTENKFDFGFAVDLMRKDLSIAFRESEKYGIDLEITKIIDTFYEDLQKQGHN
;
A
#
# COMPACT_ATOMS: atom_id res chain seq x y z
N MET A 1 23.56 -9.88 5.14
CA MET A 1 23.28 -8.86 4.08
C MET A 1 22.58 -9.63 2.97
N PHE A 2 21.39 -9.19 2.55
CA PHE A 2 20.59 -9.85 1.51
C PHE A 2 20.73 -9.14 0.16
N ASN A 3 20.45 -9.88 -0.93
CA ASN A 3 20.24 -9.33 -2.25
C ASN A 3 18.74 -9.12 -2.46
N ILE A 4 18.30 -7.89 -2.70
CA ILE A 4 16.89 -7.52 -2.81
C ILE A 4 16.63 -6.86 -4.17
N LEU A 5 15.60 -7.35 -4.87
CA LEU A 5 15.04 -6.67 -6.04
C LEU A 5 13.78 -5.91 -5.60
N PHE A 6 13.74 -4.59 -5.76
CA PHE A 6 12.57 -3.78 -5.47
C PHE A 6 11.92 -3.25 -6.75
N ILE A 7 10.66 -3.59 -6.96
CA ILE A 7 9.90 -3.30 -8.18
C ILE A 7 8.79 -2.30 -7.86
N GLY A 8 8.80 -1.15 -8.52
CA GLY A 8 7.79 -0.11 -8.31
C GLY A 8 8.21 0.92 -7.27
N ILE A 9 9.08 1.84 -7.67
CA ILE A 9 9.53 2.97 -6.84
C ILE A 9 8.65 4.21 -7.07
N GLY A 10 7.34 4.04 -6.82
CA GLY A 10 6.38 5.15 -6.70
C GLY A 10 6.55 5.91 -5.37
N ASN A 11 5.53 6.71 -4.98
CA ASN A 11 5.57 7.50 -3.74
C ASN A 11 5.81 6.64 -2.48
N MET A 12 5.33 5.39 -2.48
CA MET A 12 5.53 4.44 -1.39
C MET A 12 6.86 3.69 -1.52
N GLY A 13 7.08 3.07 -2.67
CA GLY A 13 8.23 2.18 -2.90
C GLY A 13 9.58 2.91 -2.91
N PHE A 14 9.62 4.19 -3.27
CA PHE A 14 10.85 4.98 -3.33
C PHE A 14 11.56 5.06 -1.97
N PRO A 15 10.93 5.53 -0.89
CA PRO A 15 11.55 5.54 0.44
C PRO A 15 11.72 4.14 1.03
N MET A 16 10.80 3.19 0.78
CA MET A 16 10.93 1.81 1.27
C MET A 16 12.20 1.14 0.75
N ALA A 17 12.46 1.23 -0.57
CA ALA A 17 13.70 0.75 -1.18
C ALA A 17 14.94 1.49 -0.62
N GLY A 18 14.80 2.77 -0.30
CA GLY A 18 15.84 3.58 0.34
C GLY A 18 16.24 3.06 1.72
N TYR A 19 15.28 2.74 2.58
CA TYR A 19 15.56 2.11 3.88
C TYR A 19 16.30 0.78 3.74
N LEU A 20 15.90 -0.05 2.77
CA LEU A 20 16.56 -1.32 2.51
C LEU A 20 18.01 -1.16 2.08
N SER A 21 18.30 -0.16 1.25
CA SER A 21 19.65 0.08 0.73
C SER A 21 20.68 0.47 1.78
N GLN A 22 20.24 0.89 2.98
CA GLN A 22 21.12 1.18 4.10
C GLN A 22 21.75 -0.07 4.72
N LYS A 23 21.12 -1.25 4.54
CA LYS A 23 21.56 -2.50 5.19
C LYS A 23 21.74 -3.67 4.22
N HIS A 24 21.21 -3.57 3.01
CA HIS A 24 21.17 -4.65 2.03
C HIS A 24 21.65 -4.19 0.66
N LYS A 25 21.93 -5.13 -0.23
CA LYS A 25 22.19 -4.85 -1.64
C LYS A 25 20.85 -4.75 -2.35
N VAL A 26 20.51 -3.56 -2.84
CA VAL A 26 19.23 -3.30 -3.50
C VAL A 26 19.43 -3.04 -4.98
N THR A 27 18.71 -3.78 -5.79
CA THR A 27 18.50 -3.52 -7.21
C THR A 27 17.07 -3.02 -7.37
N ILE A 28 16.87 -1.93 -8.08
CA ILE A 28 15.52 -1.39 -8.32
C ILE A 28 15.08 -1.60 -9.76
N PHE A 29 13.76 -1.74 -9.95
CA PHE A 29 13.12 -1.66 -11.25
C PHE A 29 11.88 -0.77 -11.18
N ASN A 30 11.70 0.08 -12.19
CA ASN A 30 10.50 0.89 -12.36
C ASN A 30 10.28 1.18 -13.85
N ARG A 31 9.02 1.34 -14.29
CA ARG A 31 8.71 1.72 -15.68
C ARG A 31 9.27 3.09 -16.05
N SER A 32 9.22 4.07 -15.14
CA SER A 32 9.81 5.40 -15.35
C SER A 32 11.32 5.38 -15.07
N LYS A 33 12.12 5.58 -16.11
CA LYS A 33 13.58 5.69 -15.99
C LYS A 33 14.04 6.92 -15.23
N GLU A 34 13.25 7.99 -15.22
CA GLU A 34 13.55 9.20 -14.44
C GLU A 34 13.52 8.93 -12.95
N LYS A 35 12.50 8.21 -12.48
CA LYS A 35 12.41 7.80 -11.07
C LYS A 35 13.55 6.87 -10.68
N GLN A 36 13.98 5.96 -11.56
CA GLN A 36 15.15 5.11 -11.31
C GLN A 36 16.42 5.95 -11.14
N LYS A 37 16.68 6.89 -12.05
CA LYS A 37 17.83 7.79 -12.00
C LYS A 37 17.82 8.63 -10.72
N ARG A 38 16.67 9.22 -10.37
CA ARG A 38 16.50 9.96 -9.13
C ARG A 38 16.85 9.10 -7.93
N TRP A 39 16.34 7.87 -7.85
CA TRP A 39 16.58 6.99 -6.72
C TRP A 39 18.07 6.69 -6.52
N ILE A 40 18.81 6.39 -7.60
CA ILE A 40 20.27 6.13 -7.55
C ILE A 40 21.06 7.37 -7.11
N THR A 41 20.56 8.60 -7.33
CA THR A 41 21.23 9.81 -6.83
C THR A 41 21.04 10.01 -5.32
N GLU A 42 19.96 9.48 -4.76
CA GLU A 42 19.62 9.64 -3.34
C GLU A 42 20.08 8.44 -2.49
N TYR A 43 20.12 7.24 -3.08
CA TYR A 43 20.37 5.98 -2.39
C TYR A 43 21.41 5.11 -3.11
N ASN A 44 22.05 4.22 -2.36
CA ASN A 44 23.00 3.26 -2.91
C ASN A 44 22.26 2.03 -3.47
N GLY A 45 22.56 1.65 -4.70
CA GLY A 45 21.96 0.44 -5.31
C GLY A 45 22.23 0.35 -6.80
N GLU A 46 21.54 -0.57 -7.45
CA GLU A 46 21.67 -0.84 -8.87
C GLU A 46 20.31 -0.71 -9.57
N ILE A 47 20.32 -0.49 -10.88
CA ILE A 47 19.12 -0.49 -11.72
C ILE A 47 19.07 -1.80 -12.50
N LEU A 48 17.92 -2.45 -12.51
CA LEU A 48 17.61 -3.56 -13.41
C LEU A 48 17.02 -2.98 -14.72
N ASP A 49 17.59 -3.33 -15.85
CA ASP A 49 17.15 -2.83 -17.17
C ASP A 49 15.76 -3.35 -17.56
N GLY A 50 15.40 -4.55 -17.13
CA GLY A 50 14.10 -5.15 -17.40
C GLY A 50 13.87 -6.42 -16.59
N LEU A 51 12.61 -6.77 -16.31
CA LEU A 51 12.24 -7.93 -15.52
C LEU A 51 12.68 -9.26 -16.14
N LYS A 52 12.84 -9.33 -17.46
CA LYS A 52 13.40 -10.50 -18.17
C LYS A 52 14.92 -10.59 -18.04
N SER A 53 15.58 -9.55 -17.58
CA SER A 53 17.04 -9.47 -17.42
C SER A 53 17.49 -9.83 -16.00
N ILE A 54 16.63 -10.43 -15.19
CA ILE A 54 17.01 -10.95 -13.87
C ILE A 54 18.05 -12.05 -14.06
N ASN A 55 19.28 -11.77 -13.67
CA ASN A 55 20.45 -12.66 -13.82
C ASN A 55 21.22 -12.84 -12.52
N LYS A 56 20.67 -12.35 -11.43
CA LYS A 56 21.24 -12.46 -10.08
C LYS A 56 20.28 -13.22 -9.18
N ASP A 57 20.85 -13.82 -8.17
CA ASP A 57 20.13 -14.46 -7.11
C ASP A 57 19.62 -13.40 -6.13
N TYR A 58 18.30 -13.27 -6.01
CA TYR A 58 17.67 -12.42 -5.03
C TYR A 58 17.04 -13.25 -3.92
N ASP A 59 17.39 -12.94 -2.67
CA ASP A 59 16.77 -13.52 -1.49
C ASP A 59 15.32 -13.07 -1.36
N PHE A 60 15.07 -11.80 -1.70
CA PHE A 60 13.77 -11.16 -1.67
C PHE A 60 13.49 -10.40 -2.96
N ILE A 61 12.29 -10.57 -3.48
CA ILE A 61 11.72 -9.72 -4.52
C ILE A 61 10.56 -8.97 -3.89
N ILE A 62 10.60 -7.64 -3.92
CA ILE A 62 9.60 -6.79 -3.28
C ILE A 62 8.90 -5.97 -4.35
N SER A 63 7.57 -5.95 -4.38
CA SER A 63 6.80 -5.14 -5.30
C SER A 63 5.88 -4.14 -4.59
N CYS A 64 5.69 -2.97 -5.21
CA CYS A 64 4.73 -1.96 -4.77
C CYS A 64 4.17 -1.25 -6.01
N VAL A 65 3.08 -1.77 -6.57
CA VAL A 65 2.50 -1.36 -7.85
C VAL A 65 1.02 -1.00 -7.73
N GLY A 66 0.40 -0.60 -8.84
CA GLY A 66 -0.90 0.07 -8.85
C GLY A 66 -2.11 -0.84 -8.64
N ASN A 67 -2.09 -2.06 -9.22
CA ASN A 67 -3.27 -2.91 -9.33
C ASN A 67 -2.91 -4.38 -9.62
N ASP A 68 -3.97 -5.22 -9.73
CA ASP A 68 -3.86 -6.65 -10.01
C ASP A 68 -3.08 -6.96 -11.30
N SER A 69 -3.38 -6.26 -12.40
CA SER A 69 -2.74 -6.50 -13.68
C SER A 69 -1.25 -6.13 -13.68
N ASP A 70 -0.87 -5.06 -12.98
CA ASP A 70 0.55 -4.70 -12.81
C ASP A 70 1.31 -5.81 -12.06
N LEU A 71 0.73 -6.38 -11.02
CA LEU A 71 1.35 -7.48 -10.25
C LEU A 71 1.45 -8.76 -11.10
N GLU A 72 0.39 -9.11 -11.82
CA GLU A 72 0.39 -10.27 -12.73
C GLU A 72 1.45 -10.10 -13.83
N GLU A 73 1.58 -8.92 -14.41
CA GLU A 73 2.60 -8.61 -15.42
C GLU A 73 4.02 -8.80 -14.88
N ILE A 74 4.30 -8.27 -13.68
CA ILE A 74 5.60 -8.42 -13.03
C ILE A 74 5.95 -9.90 -12.84
N ILE A 75 5.02 -10.67 -12.26
CA ILE A 75 5.26 -12.08 -12.02
C ILE A 75 5.40 -12.85 -13.34
N ASN A 76 4.60 -12.54 -14.36
CA ASN A 76 4.72 -13.17 -15.67
C ASN A 76 6.11 -12.95 -16.30
N HIS A 77 6.63 -11.74 -16.23
CA HIS A 77 7.91 -11.39 -16.84
C HIS A 77 9.13 -11.87 -16.04
N SER A 78 8.99 -12.04 -14.73
CA SER A 78 10.09 -12.47 -13.86
C SER A 78 10.11 -13.98 -13.60
N PHE A 79 8.99 -14.67 -13.80
CA PHE A 79 8.74 -16.03 -13.33
C PHE A 79 9.87 -17.03 -13.62
N ASP A 80 10.35 -17.06 -14.88
CA ASP A 80 11.36 -18.04 -15.30
C ASP A 80 12.71 -17.82 -14.61
N ASN A 81 12.97 -16.59 -14.19
CA ASN A 81 14.22 -16.13 -13.60
C ASN A 81 14.21 -16.08 -12.05
N LEU A 82 13.05 -16.36 -11.43
CA LEU A 82 12.96 -16.39 -9.97
C LEU A 82 13.67 -17.63 -9.42
N GLN A 83 14.44 -17.43 -8.35
CA GLN A 83 15.16 -18.51 -7.69
C GLN A 83 14.29 -19.28 -6.69
N LYS A 84 14.56 -20.56 -6.56
CA LYS A 84 13.98 -21.40 -5.51
C LYS A 84 14.30 -20.81 -4.13
N GLU A 85 13.34 -20.91 -3.20
CA GLU A 85 13.45 -20.46 -1.81
C GLU A 85 13.55 -18.93 -1.65
N SER A 86 13.45 -18.14 -2.74
CA SER A 86 13.27 -16.72 -2.65
C SER A 86 11.86 -16.38 -2.15
N VAL A 87 11.71 -15.22 -1.50
CA VAL A 87 10.43 -14.73 -1.04
C VAL A 87 10.03 -13.51 -1.88
N PHE A 88 8.84 -13.59 -2.48
CA PHE A 88 8.22 -12.48 -3.17
C PHE A 88 7.26 -11.77 -2.19
N ILE A 89 7.53 -10.51 -1.85
CA ILE A 89 6.74 -9.68 -0.93
C ILE A 89 6.01 -8.63 -1.76
N ASP A 90 4.68 -8.67 -1.79
CA ASP A 90 3.89 -7.68 -2.51
C ASP A 90 3.20 -6.70 -1.56
N HIS A 91 3.58 -5.43 -1.66
CA HIS A 91 2.99 -4.33 -0.89
C HIS A 91 1.83 -3.62 -1.61
N SER A 92 1.49 -4.07 -2.79
CA SER A 92 0.38 -3.51 -3.56
C SER A 92 -0.97 -3.81 -2.89
N THR A 93 -1.95 -2.95 -3.10
CA THR A 93 -3.34 -3.28 -2.77
C THR A 93 -3.99 -3.90 -4.02
N VAL A 94 -4.20 -5.20 -3.96
CA VAL A 94 -4.76 -6.04 -5.02
C VAL A 94 -5.84 -6.97 -4.46
N SER A 95 -6.55 -7.70 -5.31
CA SER A 95 -7.58 -8.63 -4.84
C SER A 95 -6.96 -9.84 -4.12
N PRO A 96 -7.60 -10.37 -3.04
CA PRO A 96 -7.19 -11.61 -2.41
C PRO A 96 -7.12 -12.78 -3.40
N GLU A 97 -8.04 -12.83 -4.37
CA GLU A 97 -8.06 -13.85 -5.42
C GLU A 97 -6.78 -13.84 -6.28
N THR A 98 -6.32 -12.65 -6.67
CA THR A 98 -5.09 -12.50 -7.47
C THR A 98 -3.88 -13.03 -6.70
N VAL A 99 -3.70 -12.66 -5.44
CA VAL A 99 -2.54 -13.14 -4.66
C VAL A 99 -2.60 -14.63 -4.41
N ILE A 100 -3.78 -15.22 -4.15
CA ILE A 100 -3.95 -16.67 -3.97
C ILE A 100 -3.58 -17.41 -5.27
N LYS A 101 -4.05 -16.95 -6.42
CA LYS A 101 -3.73 -17.52 -7.75
C LYS A 101 -2.22 -17.46 -8.01
N LEU A 102 -1.61 -16.30 -7.77
CA LEU A 102 -0.18 -16.08 -8.00
C LEU A 102 0.70 -16.86 -7.03
N ALA A 103 0.33 -16.94 -5.76
CA ALA A 103 1.03 -17.75 -4.76
C ALA A 103 1.05 -19.22 -5.14
N LYS A 104 -0.10 -19.79 -5.57
CA LYS A 104 -0.16 -21.18 -6.06
C LYS A 104 0.79 -21.43 -7.23
N ARG A 105 0.89 -20.47 -8.14
CA ARG A 105 1.81 -20.57 -9.29
C ARG A 105 3.27 -20.52 -8.86
N LEU A 106 3.62 -19.58 -7.98
CA LEU A 106 4.99 -19.41 -7.46
C LEU A 106 5.44 -20.57 -6.61
N ASN A 107 4.53 -21.12 -5.79
CA ASN A 107 4.80 -22.34 -5.00
C ASN A 107 5.20 -23.54 -5.87
N GLY A 108 4.65 -23.66 -7.09
CA GLY A 108 5.07 -24.66 -8.07
C GLY A 108 6.55 -24.54 -8.48
N LYS A 109 7.18 -23.41 -8.18
CA LYS A 109 8.61 -23.15 -8.42
C LYS A 109 9.42 -23.07 -7.11
N SER A 110 8.81 -23.38 -5.97
CA SER A 110 9.40 -23.21 -4.63
C SER A 110 9.77 -21.74 -4.33
N VAL A 111 8.94 -20.81 -4.78
CA VAL A 111 9.01 -19.37 -4.43
C VAL A 111 7.80 -19.04 -3.58
N TYR A 112 8.02 -18.41 -2.44
CA TYR A 112 6.95 -18.04 -1.51
C TYR A 112 6.42 -16.63 -1.82
N LEU A 113 5.11 -16.47 -1.94
CA LEU A 113 4.47 -15.15 -2.03
C LEU A 113 3.92 -14.75 -0.67
N LEU A 114 4.26 -13.55 -0.23
CA LEU A 114 3.62 -12.85 0.89
C LEU A 114 2.82 -11.66 0.35
N ASP A 115 1.53 -11.61 0.58
CA ASP A 115 0.73 -10.41 0.39
C ASP A 115 0.87 -9.52 1.63
N ALA A 116 1.48 -8.38 1.45
CA ALA A 116 1.92 -7.51 2.54
C ALA A 116 1.50 -6.04 2.34
N PRO A 117 0.22 -5.75 2.04
CA PRO A 117 -0.23 -4.39 1.82
C PRO A 117 0.04 -3.51 3.04
N VAL A 118 0.16 -2.21 2.78
CA VAL A 118 0.63 -1.23 3.76
C VAL A 118 -0.42 -0.16 4.06
N SER A 119 -0.34 0.40 5.26
CA SER A 119 -1.08 1.59 5.69
C SER A 119 -0.14 2.60 6.35
N GLY A 120 -0.43 3.90 6.16
CA GLY A 120 0.39 5.01 6.66
C GLY A 120 0.63 6.11 5.61
N GLY A 121 0.28 5.84 4.34
CA GLY A 121 0.45 6.76 3.22
C GLY A 121 1.91 7.13 2.97
N GLN A 122 2.13 8.12 2.11
CA GLN A 122 3.47 8.58 1.74
C GLN A 122 4.29 8.99 2.96
N ALA A 123 3.72 9.75 3.89
CA ALA A 123 4.40 10.17 5.11
C ALA A 123 4.85 8.99 5.98
N GLY A 124 4.02 7.92 6.07
CA GLY A 124 4.40 6.69 6.76
C GLY A 124 5.56 5.98 6.10
N ALA A 125 5.61 5.95 4.76
CA ALA A 125 6.72 5.36 4.01
C ALA A 125 8.01 6.17 4.17
N GLU A 126 7.94 7.50 4.06
CA GLU A 126 9.08 8.42 4.23
C GLU A 126 9.68 8.38 5.64
N ASN A 127 8.85 8.15 6.65
CA ASN A 127 9.29 8.08 8.05
C ASN A 127 9.64 6.65 8.53
N GLY A 128 9.58 5.63 7.65
CA GLY A 128 9.81 4.24 8.06
C GLY A 128 8.79 3.73 9.08
N ALA A 129 7.56 4.23 9.02
CA ALA A 129 6.53 4.04 10.05
C ALA A 129 5.24 3.38 9.51
N LEU A 130 5.37 2.53 8.49
CA LEU A 130 4.24 1.83 7.90
C LEU A 130 3.68 0.74 8.83
N SER A 131 2.37 0.54 8.76
CA SER A 131 1.72 -0.67 9.24
C SER A 131 1.62 -1.65 8.07
N ILE A 132 2.16 -2.87 8.24
CA ILE A 132 2.26 -3.90 7.20
C ILE A 132 1.46 -5.11 7.64
N MET A 133 0.48 -5.53 6.85
CA MET A 133 -0.45 -6.63 7.12
C MET A 133 -0.05 -7.81 6.24
N VAL A 134 0.52 -8.87 6.82
CA VAL A 134 1.17 -9.93 6.03
C VAL A 134 0.36 -11.21 6.03
N GLY A 135 -0.05 -11.65 4.85
CA GLY A 135 -0.60 -13.00 4.60
C GLY A 135 0.39 -13.88 3.85
N GLY A 136 0.33 -15.19 4.10
CA GLY A 136 1.13 -16.17 3.39
C GLY A 136 1.78 -17.22 4.29
N ASP A 137 2.85 -17.86 3.81
CA ASP A 137 3.59 -18.86 4.57
C ASP A 137 4.25 -18.26 5.82
N LEU A 138 4.06 -18.90 6.97
CA LEU A 138 4.52 -18.38 8.27
C LEU A 138 6.06 -18.36 8.37
N ASP A 139 6.75 -19.31 7.78
CA ASP A 139 8.22 -19.35 7.86
C ASP A 139 8.85 -18.36 6.89
N ALA A 140 8.24 -18.18 5.70
CA ALA A 140 8.59 -17.08 4.80
C ALA A 140 8.35 -15.71 5.48
N PHE A 141 7.25 -15.52 6.23
CA PHE A 141 7.02 -14.32 7.01
C PHE A 141 8.12 -14.10 8.06
N LYS A 142 8.45 -15.09 8.87
CA LYS A 142 9.52 -14.98 9.87
C LYS A 142 10.87 -14.59 9.26
N LYS A 143 11.20 -15.17 8.10
CA LYS A 143 12.41 -14.84 7.33
C LYS A 143 12.39 -13.38 6.83
N SER A 144 11.23 -12.89 6.42
CA SER A 144 11.05 -11.59 5.77
C SER A 144 10.81 -10.44 6.76
N LYS A 145 10.30 -10.73 7.96
CA LYS A 145 9.95 -9.70 8.95
C LYS A 145 11.09 -8.72 9.24
N PRO A 146 12.36 -9.17 9.48
CA PRO A 146 13.48 -8.25 9.73
C PRO A 146 13.77 -7.30 8.55
N VAL A 147 13.39 -7.67 7.33
CA VAL A 147 13.52 -6.81 6.13
C VAL A 147 12.41 -5.76 6.13
N MET A 148 11.17 -6.16 6.41
CA MET A 148 10.03 -5.24 6.47
C MET A 148 10.09 -4.29 7.68
N ASP A 149 10.68 -4.70 8.80
CA ASP A 149 10.90 -3.87 9.99
C ASP A 149 11.81 -2.65 9.72
N LEU A 150 12.51 -2.59 8.59
CA LEU A 150 13.36 -1.44 8.24
C LEU A 150 12.53 -0.21 7.82
N TYR A 151 11.32 -0.42 7.33
CA TYR A 151 10.39 0.64 6.90
C TYR A 151 8.99 0.50 7.50
N GLY A 152 8.79 -0.48 8.37
CA GLY A 152 7.53 -0.75 9.06
C GLY A 152 7.64 -0.51 10.57
N LYS A 153 6.73 0.31 11.11
CA LYS A 153 6.54 0.48 12.56
C LYS A 153 5.83 -0.73 13.19
N LYS A 154 4.89 -1.33 12.44
CA LYS A 154 4.12 -2.50 12.85
C LYS A 154 4.06 -3.47 11.68
N VAL A 155 4.65 -4.63 11.84
CA VAL A 155 4.63 -5.73 10.85
C VAL A 155 3.99 -6.93 11.49
N GLU A 156 2.79 -7.32 11.02
CA GLU A 156 1.97 -8.34 11.68
C GLU A 156 1.55 -9.43 10.70
N TYR A 157 1.64 -10.68 11.17
CA TYR A 157 1.14 -11.84 10.44
C TYR A 157 -0.38 -11.96 10.62
N MET A 158 -1.11 -11.97 9.51
CA MET A 158 -2.58 -11.96 9.51
C MET A 158 -3.18 -13.35 9.23
N GLY A 159 -2.39 -14.31 8.77
CA GLY A 159 -2.85 -15.64 8.41
C GLY A 159 -2.35 -16.09 7.03
N ASP A 160 -3.09 -17.01 6.41
CA ASP A 160 -2.75 -17.58 5.10
C ASP A 160 -2.75 -16.52 3.99
N THR A 161 -2.27 -16.89 2.80
CA THR A 161 -2.24 -16.02 1.61
C THR A 161 -3.61 -15.38 1.34
N GLY A 162 -3.64 -14.07 1.17
CA GLY A 162 -4.84 -13.25 1.01
C GLY A 162 -5.31 -12.56 2.28
N SER A 163 -4.87 -13.01 3.47
CA SER A 163 -5.27 -12.41 4.76
C SER A 163 -4.74 -10.99 4.93
N GLY A 164 -3.58 -10.66 4.38
CA GLY A 164 -3.06 -9.30 4.32
C GLY A 164 -3.98 -8.40 3.51
N GLN A 165 -4.38 -8.82 2.32
CA GLN A 165 -5.31 -8.07 1.46
C GLN A 165 -6.69 -7.92 2.10
N GLN A 166 -7.23 -8.97 2.72
CA GLN A 166 -8.51 -8.89 3.46
C GLN A 166 -8.41 -7.87 4.60
N THR A 167 -7.30 -7.85 5.33
CA THR A 167 -7.05 -6.85 6.37
C THR A 167 -6.96 -5.44 5.78
N LYS A 168 -6.34 -5.30 4.60
CA LYS A 168 -6.28 -4.02 3.89
C LYS A 168 -7.67 -3.55 3.44
N ILE A 169 -8.56 -4.44 3.00
CA ILE A 169 -9.95 -4.11 2.70
C ILE A 169 -10.64 -3.49 3.92
N ILE A 170 -10.52 -4.11 5.09
CA ILE A 170 -11.07 -3.56 6.34
C ILE A 170 -10.51 -2.16 6.62
N ASN A 171 -9.20 -1.98 6.47
CA ASN A 171 -8.55 -0.68 6.64
C ASN A 171 -9.13 0.38 5.68
N GLN A 172 -9.37 0.05 4.40
CA GLN A 172 -9.88 0.99 3.40
C GLN A 172 -11.36 1.36 3.64
N ILE A 173 -12.19 0.42 4.07
CA ILE A 173 -13.56 0.68 4.52
C ILE A 173 -13.55 1.72 5.67
N CYS A 174 -12.70 1.51 6.67
CA CYS A 174 -12.57 2.44 7.81
C CYS A 174 -12.07 3.82 7.35
N ILE A 175 -11.03 3.90 6.51
CA ILE A 175 -10.48 5.17 6.03
C ILE A 175 -11.54 5.95 5.24
N GLY A 176 -12.26 5.29 4.33
CA GLY A 176 -13.32 5.92 3.55
C GLY A 176 -14.37 6.56 4.46
N GLY A 177 -14.87 5.82 5.45
CA GLY A 177 -15.85 6.32 6.41
C GLY A 177 -15.35 7.49 7.25
N LEU A 178 -14.13 7.38 7.79
CA LEU A 178 -13.54 8.42 8.63
C LEU A 178 -13.31 9.73 7.86
N ILE A 179 -12.80 9.66 6.65
CA ILE A 179 -12.57 10.87 5.82
C ILE A 179 -13.89 11.52 5.45
N GLN A 180 -14.92 10.74 5.09
CA GLN A 180 -16.22 11.30 4.71
C GLN A 180 -16.91 11.99 5.90
N SER A 181 -16.92 11.34 7.08
CA SER A 181 -17.47 11.94 8.29
C SER A 181 -16.73 13.22 8.69
N LEU A 182 -15.39 13.22 8.55
CA LEU A 182 -14.59 14.41 8.81
C LEU A 182 -14.88 15.54 7.82
N SER A 183 -15.12 15.21 6.54
CA SER A 183 -15.49 16.18 5.51
C SER A 183 -16.82 16.86 5.83
N GLU A 184 -17.84 16.11 6.23
CA GLU A 184 -19.13 16.66 6.65
C GLU A 184 -19.01 17.53 7.90
N ALA A 185 -18.23 17.10 8.90
CA ALA A 185 -17.98 17.89 10.11
C ALA A 185 -17.31 19.23 9.79
N ILE A 186 -16.29 19.24 8.91
CA ILE A 186 -15.62 20.45 8.45
C ILE A 186 -16.58 21.34 7.64
N TYR A 187 -17.40 20.74 6.76
CA TYR A 187 -18.39 21.48 6.00
C TYR A 187 -19.42 22.17 6.92
N PHE A 188 -19.95 21.45 7.92
CA PHE A 188 -20.82 22.01 8.94
C PHE A 188 -20.13 23.16 9.70
N MET A 189 -18.91 22.93 10.17
CA MET A 189 -18.13 23.93 10.92
C MET A 189 -17.93 25.23 10.11
N LYS A 190 -17.68 25.15 8.80
CA LYS A 190 -17.50 26.32 7.91
C LYS A 190 -18.74 27.21 7.84
N HIS A 191 -19.91 26.71 8.24
CA HIS A 191 -21.18 27.50 8.31
C HIS A 191 -21.46 27.98 9.72
N THR A 192 -20.54 27.84 10.66
CA THR A 192 -20.63 28.34 12.02
C THR A 192 -19.59 29.43 12.27
N ASN A 193 -19.70 30.12 13.42
CA ASN A 193 -18.71 31.11 13.86
C ASN A 193 -17.61 30.47 14.76
N LEU A 194 -17.45 29.16 14.69
CA LEU A 194 -16.46 28.44 15.52
C LEU A 194 -15.03 28.62 14.98
N ASP A 195 -14.07 28.73 15.89
CA ASP A 195 -12.65 28.72 15.55
C ASP A 195 -12.21 27.29 15.23
N PRO A 196 -11.75 27.01 13.98
CA PRO A 196 -11.36 25.65 13.58
C PRO A 196 -10.26 25.03 14.45
N SER A 197 -9.30 25.83 14.94
CA SER A 197 -8.20 25.35 15.77
C SER A 197 -8.70 24.89 17.14
N LYS A 198 -9.63 25.65 17.74
CA LYS A 198 -10.24 25.28 19.01
C LYS A 198 -11.15 24.05 18.89
N VAL A 199 -11.88 23.96 17.77
CA VAL A 199 -12.69 22.76 17.47
C VAL A 199 -11.80 21.53 17.38
N LEU A 200 -10.74 21.58 16.58
CA LEU A 200 -9.79 20.47 16.44
C LEU A 200 -9.18 20.06 17.80
N ASP A 201 -8.69 21.01 18.56
CA ASP A 201 -8.04 20.76 19.86
C ASP A 201 -8.96 19.99 20.83
N VAL A 202 -10.22 20.42 20.90
CA VAL A 202 -11.19 19.77 21.80
C VAL A 202 -11.61 18.39 21.30
N ILE A 203 -11.99 18.23 20.04
CA ILE A 203 -12.54 16.97 19.55
C ILE A 203 -11.47 15.90 19.34
N SER A 204 -10.22 16.29 19.06
CA SER A 204 -9.09 15.35 18.97
C SER A 204 -8.69 14.75 20.32
N SER A 205 -9.05 15.38 21.42
CA SER A 205 -8.83 14.87 22.78
C SER A 205 -9.96 13.95 23.28
N GLY A 206 -11.03 13.80 22.50
CA GLY A 206 -12.23 13.04 22.86
C GLY A 206 -12.39 11.74 22.05
N ALA A 207 -13.56 11.12 22.21
CA ALA A 207 -13.90 9.83 21.56
C ALA A 207 -14.00 9.89 20.03
N ALA A 208 -14.07 11.08 19.43
CA ALA A 208 -14.11 11.27 17.99
C ALA A 208 -12.71 11.28 17.34
N GLN A 209 -11.64 11.21 18.15
CA GLN A 209 -10.27 11.24 17.66
C GLN A 209 -10.00 10.16 16.60
N SER A 210 -9.27 10.52 15.57
CA SER A 210 -8.74 9.61 14.57
C SER A 210 -7.44 10.16 13.96
N TRP A 211 -6.61 9.27 13.41
CA TRP A 211 -5.41 9.71 12.67
C TRP A 211 -5.76 10.69 11.54
N GLN A 212 -6.87 10.48 10.85
CA GLN A 212 -7.36 11.37 9.80
C GLN A 212 -7.70 12.75 10.34
N MET A 213 -8.34 12.82 11.51
CA MET A 213 -8.63 14.11 12.16
C MET A 213 -7.32 14.85 12.48
N GLU A 214 -6.37 14.22 13.15
CA GLU A 214 -5.11 14.87 13.54
C GLU A 214 -4.28 15.33 12.35
N ASN A 215 -4.26 14.54 11.26
CA ASN A 215 -3.35 14.77 10.14
C ASN A 215 -4.02 15.43 8.92
N ARG A 216 -5.35 15.51 8.85
CA ARG A 216 -6.09 16.02 7.69
C ARG A 216 -7.02 17.17 7.98
N PHE A 217 -7.53 17.34 9.21
CA PHE A 217 -8.51 18.38 9.53
C PHE A 217 -8.03 19.78 9.09
N LYS A 218 -6.82 20.18 9.48
CA LYS A 218 -6.23 21.46 9.14
C LYS A 218 -6.09 21.63 7.62
N THR A 219 -5.51 20.65 6.94
CA THR A 219 -5.26 20.72 5.51
C THR A 219 -6.57 20.74 4.69
N MET A 220 -7.59 19.98 5.11
CA MET A 220 -8.94 20.00 4.51
C MET A 220 -9.62 21.36 4.75
N THR A 221 -9.47 21.96 5.92
CA THR A 221 -9.99 23.30 6.21
C THR A 221 -9.32 24.36 5.32
N GLU A 222 -8.05 24.18 4.99
CA GLU A 222 -7.25 25.05 4.12
C GLU A 222 -7.36 24.69 2.62
N ASN A 223 -8.21 23.73 2.24
CA ASN A 223 -8.37 23.20 0.88
C ASN A 223 -7.05 22.67 0.25
N LYS A 224 -6.21 22.00 1.06
CA LYS A 224 -4.97 21.34 0.63
C LYS A 224 -5.19 19.83 0.60
N PHE A 225 -5.09 19.21 -0.58
CA PHE A 225 -5.46 17.80 -0.80
C PHE A 225 -4.37 16.95 -1.46
N ASP A 226 -3.17 17.48 -1.69
CA ASP A 226 -2.07 16.76 -2.33
C ASP A 226 -1.26 15.95 -1.30
N PHE A 227 -1.64 14.67 -1.12
CA PHE A 227 -1.06 13.75 -0.13
C PHE A 227 -0.60 12.41 -0.72
N GLY A 228 -0.49 12.31 -2.04
CA GLY A 228 0.04 11.14 -2.71
C GLY A 228 -0.88 9.90 -2.72
N PHE A 229 -2.16 10.05 -2.34
CA PHE A 229 -3.17 8.99 -2.46
C PHE A 229 -4.38 9.52 -3.24
N ALA A 230 -4.43 9.17 -4.52
CA ALA A 230 -5.43 9.67 -5.47
C ALA A 230 -6.83 9.08 -5.23
N VAL A 231 -7.85 9.81 -5.66
CA VAL A 231 -9.26 9.38 -5.66
C VAL A 231 -9.43 8.04 -6.40
N ASP A 232 -8.75 7.87 -7.54
CA ASP A 232 -8.77 6.63 -8.33
C ASP A 232 -8.27 5.41 -7.54
N LEU A 233 -7.26 5.60 -6.70
CA LEU A 233 -6.74 4.52 -5.85
C LEU A 233 -7.73 4.12 -4.77
N MET A 234 -8.44 5.09 -4.15
CA MET A 234 -9.49 4.76 -3.19
C MET A 234 -10.63 4.03 -3.86
N ARG A 235 -11.14 4.48 -5.00
CA ARG A 235 -12.19 3.80 -5.75
C ARG A 235 -11.78 2.38 -6.18
N LYS A 236 -10.56 2.19 -6.63
CA LYS A 236 -10.02 0.87 -6.91
C LYS A 236 -10.06 -0.01 -5.66
N ASP A 237 -9.60 0.50 -4.51
CA ASP A 237 -9.57 -0.27 -3.26
C ASP A 237 -10.99 -0.62 -2.78
N LEU A 238 -11.95 0.32 -2.85
CA LEU A 238 -13.36 0.05 -2.53
C LEU A 238 -13.99 -0.95 -3.49
N SER A 239 -13.63 -0.92 -4.79
CA SER A 239 -14.11 -1.92 -5.75
C SER A 239 -13.66 -3.34 -5.41
N ILE A 240 -12.44 -3.49 -4.84
CA ILE A 240 -11.97 -4.78 -4.31
C ILE A 240 -12.82 -5.19 -3.11
N ALA A 241 -13.13 -4.26 -2.20
CA ALA A 241 -13.98 -4.52 -1.04
C ALA A 241 -15.37 -5.00 -1.45
N PHE A 242 -15.99 -4.41 -2.47
CA PHE A 242 -17.31 -4.83 -2.97
C PHE A 242 -17.26 -6.25 -3.55
N ARG A 243 -16.30 -6.54 -4.43
CA ARG A 243 -16.16 -7.90 -5.00
C ARG A 243 -15.91 -8.95 -3.92
N GLU A 244 -15.14 -8.60 -2.91
CA GLU A 244 -14.87 -9.54 -1.82
C GLU A 244 -16.09 -9.73 -0.92
N SER A 245 -16.83 -8.66 -0.61
CA SER A 245 -18.05 -8.75 0.21
C SER A 245 -19.14 -9.60 -0.43
N GLU A 246 -19.28 -9.56 -1.77
CA GLU A 246 -20.22 -10.40 -2.52
C GLU A 246 -19.97 -11.90 -2.28
N LYS A 247 -18.71 -12.33 -2.18
CA LYS A 247 -18.35 -13.73 -1.91
C LYS A 247 -18.86 -14.25 -0.56
N TYR A 248 -19.01 -13.32 0.41
CA TYR A 248 -19.52 -13.63 1.75
C TYR A 248 -21.00 -13.32 1.92
N GLY A 249 -21.69 -12.81 0.87
CA GLY A 249 -23.08 -12.37 0.95
C GLY A 249 -23.28 -11.17 1.89
N ILE A 250 -22.26 -10.32 2.04
CA ILE A 250 -22.28 -9.13 2.91
C ILE A 250 -22.53 -7.89 2.05
N ASP A 251 -23.47 -7.05 2.49
CA ASP A 251 -23.71 -5.74 1.88
C ASP A 251 -22.97 -4.64 2.67
N LEU A 252 -22.20 -3.82 1.95
CA LEU A 252 -21.43 -2.70 2.49
C LEU A 252 -22.15 -1.37 2.18
N GLU A 253 -23.35 -1.17 2.72
CA GLU A 253 -24.24 -0.04 2.40
C GLU A 253 -23.55 1.32 2.55
N ILE A 254 -22.91 1.58 3.69
CA ILE A 254 -22.20 2.85 3.95
C ILE A 254 -21.05 3.04 2.97
N THR A 255 -20.28 2.00 2.71
CA THR A 255 -19.14 2.06 1.77
C THR A 255 -19.60 2.35 0.34
N LYS A 256 -20.78 1.84 -0.08
CA LYS A 256 -21.38 2.15 -1.37
C LYS A 256 -21.73 3.64 -1.47
N ILE A 257 -22.35 4.20 -0.43
CA ILE A 257 -22.65 5.64 -0.39
C ILE A 257 -21.35 6.46 -0.51
N ILE A 258 -20.32 6.08 0.23
CA ILE A 258 -19.01 6.74 0.19
C ILE A 258 -18.40 6.67 -1.22
N ASP A 259 -18.47 5.52 -1.90
CA ASP A 259 -17.94 5.38 -3.26
C ASP A 259 -18.65 6.32 -4.25
N THR A 260 -19.95 6.60 -4.08
CA THR A 260 -20.64 7.57 -4.93
C THR A 260 -20.07 8.98 -4.83
N PHE A 261 -19.63 9.41 -3.65
CA PHE A 261 -18.95 10.70 -3.48
C PHE A 261 -17.58 10.73 -4.18
N TYR A 262 -16.81 9.65 -4.09
CA TYR A 262 -15.55 9.54 -4.83
C TYR A 262 -15.77 9.48 -6.34
N GLU A 263 -16.84 8.81 -6.80
CA GLU A 263 -17.22 8.79 -8.22
C GLU A 263 -17.54 10.23 -8.73
N ASP A 264 -18.24 11.00 -7.94
CA ASP A 264 -18.58 12.37 -8.31
C ASP A 264 -17.33 13.27 -8.36
N LEU A 265 -16.36 13.06 -7.48
CA LEU A 265 -15.06 13.74 -7.56
C LEU A 265 -14.31 13.38 -8.84
N GLN A 266 -14.29 12.10 -9.25
CA GLN A 266 -13.71 11.70 -10.53
C GLN A 266 -14.39 12.37 -11.73
N LYS A 267 -15.73 12.42 -11.75
CA LYS A 267 -16.49 13.10 -12.81
C LYS A 267 -16.18 14.61 -12.90
N GLN A 268 -15.76 15.22 -11.79
CA GLN A 268 -15.32 16.61 -11.72
C GLN A 268 -13.83 16.78 -12.09
N GLY A 269 -13.10 15.71 -12.40
CA GLY A 269 -11.69 15.74 -12.80
C GLY A 269 -10.70 15.73 -11.62
N HIS A 270 -11.14 15.37 -10.43
CA HIS A 270 -10.28 15.16 -9.27
C HIS A 270 -9.87 13.68 -9.18
N ASN A 271 -8.66 13.41 -9.59
CA ASN A 271 -8.09 12.04 -9.61
C ASN A 271 -7.10 11.83 -8.46
#